data_b97858f1a6e195aae98ac75e9d988b70
#
_entry.id   b97858f1a6e195aae98ac75e9d988b70
#
_cell.length_a   1.000
_cell.length_b   1.000
_cell.length_c   1.000
_cell.angle_alpha   90.00
_cell.angle_beta   90.00
_cell.angle_gamma   90.00
#
_symmetry.space_group_name_H-M   'P 1'
#
loop_
_entity.id
_entity.type
_entity.pdbx_description
1 polymer ?
#
loop_
_entity_poly.entity_id
_entity_poly.type
_entity_poly.pdbx_seq_one_letter_code
_entity_poly.pdbx_strand_id
1 'polypeptide(L)'
;YSKGCDSRELFMNYNIAQTEDFEKYLNKYDVIHLDMQWILMDAGAPERISGYINKNVISELADLYKDIDLRDQKTLYGALSVINSMTNNKFVIIIDEWDVLIRYEAANSSVQEEYINFLRGMFKGSEPTKYIELAFLTGILPIKKLKTQSALNNFDEYTMLYAGRLSPYIGFTEDEVRDICDRYGRDFTQVERWYDGYMLGDYHVYNPRAVVNYMLHG
;
A
#
# COMPACT_ATOMS: atom_id res chain seq x y z
N TYR A 1 -6.91 -2.36 9.25
CA TYR A 1 -7.71 -3.41 8.60
C TYR A 1 -7.47 -4.79 9.21
N SER A 2 -6.26 -5.11 9.70
CA SER A 2 -5.83 -6.46 10.06
C SER A 2 -6.64 -7.08 11.19
N LYS A 3 -7.11 -8.32 11.00
CA LYS A 3 -7.67 -9.19 12.05
C LYS A 3 -6.59 -9.58 13.08
N GLY A 4 -7.03 -10.05 14.24
CA GLY A 4 -6.16 -10.61 15.26
C GLY A 4 -5.43 -9.58 16.13
N CYS A 5 -5.69 -8.30 15.94
CA CYS A 5 -5.23 -7.21 16.80
C CYS A 5 -6.40 -6.28 17.15
N ASP A 6 -6.27 -5.56 18.24
CA ASP A 6 -7.15 -4.44 18.58
C ASP A 6 -6.35 -3.14 18.41
N SER A 7 -6.63 -2.44 17.32
CA SER A 7 -5.95 -1.18 16.98
C SER A 7 -6.85 0.05 17.19
N ARG A 8 -8.02 -0.09 17.80
CA ARG A 8 -8.99 0.99 18.00
C ARG A 8 -8.38 2.20 18.66
N GLU A 9 -7.68 2.02 19.78
CA GLU A 9 -7.09 3.12 20.54
C GLU A 9 -6.09 3.95 19.74
N LEU A 10 -5.41 3.33 18.76
CA LEU A 10 -4.46 4.03 17.91
C LEU A 10 -5.12 5.10 17.03
N PHE A 11 -6.41 4.97 16.75
CA PHE A 11 -7.14 5.83 15.82
C PHE A 11 -8.13 6.78 16.49
N MET A 12 -8.40 6.64 17.79
CA MET A 12 -9.44 7.42 18.48
C MET A 12 -9.26 8.93 18.40
N ASN A 13 -8.02 9.41 18.27
CA ASN A 13 -7.69 10.82 18.15
C ASN A 13 -7.65 11.36 16.72
N TYR A 14 -7.98 10.51 15.72
CA TYR A 14 -7.96 10.87 14.32
C TYR A 14 -9.36 11.00 13.74
N ASN A 15 -9.51 11.81 12.71
CA ASN A 15 -10.78 12.05 12.03
C ASN A 15 -11.45 10.76 11.53
N ILE A 16 -10.68 9.74 11.17
CA ILE A 16 -11.19 8.45 10.71
C ILE A 16 -12.09 7.79 11.77
N ALA A 17 -11.80 7.94 13.06
CA ALA A 17 -12.59 7.36 14.14
C ALA A 17 -14.00 7.96 14.26
N GLN A 18 -14.24 9.12 13.64
CA GLN A 18 -15.53 9.79 13.61
C GLN A 18 -16.39 9.38 12.39
N THR A 19 -15.88 8.53 11.52
CA THR A 19 -16.57 8.09 10.31
C THR A 19 -17.35 6.79 10.54
N GLU A 20 -18.46 6.62 9.83
CA GLU A 20 -19.24 5.37 9.84
C GLU A 20 -18.41 4.18 9.31
N ASP A 21 -17.47 4.44 8.43
CA ASP A 21 -16.59 3.42 7.84
C ASP A 21 -15.58 2.86 8.83
N PHE A 22 -15.25 3.58 9.91
CA PHE A 22 -14.29 3.13 10.90
C PHE A 22 -14.65 1.76 11.48
N GLU A 23 -15.87 1.63 12.01
CA GLU A 23 -16.36 0.37 12.59
C GLU A 23 -16.53 -0.74 11.54
N LYS A 24 -16.85 -0.36 10.33
CA LYS A 24 -17.06 -1.30 9.22
C LYS A 24 -15.78 -2.00 8.80
N TYR A 25 -14.64 -1.29 8.85
CA TYR A 25 -13.37 -1.81 8.31
C TYR A 25 -12.31 -2.09 9.37
N LEU A 26 -12.48 -1.61 10.61
CA LEU A 26 -11.50 -1.82 11.67
C LEU A 26 -11.34 -3.30 12.01
N ASN A 27 -10.13 -3.83 11.85
CA ASN A 27 -9.75 -5.19 12.21
C ASN A 27 -10.65 -6.30 11.61
N LYS A 28 -11.09 -6.15 10.37
CA LYS A 28 -12.02 -7.07 9.70
C LYS A 28 -11.40 -8.00 8.66
N TYR A 29 -10.20 -7.71 8.19
CA TYR A 29 -9.61 -8.39 7.04
C TYR A 29 -8.31 -9.09 7.38
N ASP A 30 -7.99 -10.13 6.61
CA ASP A 30 -6.64 -10.62 6.50
C ASP A 30 -5.87 -9.69 5.57
N VAL A 31 -4.75 -9.16 6.05
CA VAL A 31 -3.94 -8.19 5.34
C VAL A 31 -2.65 -8.83 4.86
N ILE A 32 -2.41 -8.78 3.57
CA ILE A 32 -1.13 -9.16 2.96
C ILE A 32 -0.38 -7.87 2.63
N HIS A 33 0.74 -7.64 3.33
CA HIS A 33 1.61 -6.49 3.10
C HIS A 33 2.94 -6.97 2.51
N LEU A 34 3.23 -6.49 1.31
CA LEU A 34 4.46 -6.79 0.58
C LEU A 34 5.29 -5.50 0.45
N ASP A 35 6.38 -5.40 1.20
CA ASP A 35 7.44 -4.42 0.98
C ASP A 35 8.39 -4.97 -0.08
N MET A 36 8.28 -4.50 -1.30
CA MET A 36 9.02 -5.04 -2.43
C MET A 36 10.51 -4.73 -2.36
N GLN A 37 10.92 -3.65 -1.68
CA GLN A 37 12.32 -3.34 -1.46
C GLN A 37 12.96 -4.35 -0.50
N TRP A 38 12.27 -4.67 0.60
CA TRP A 38 12.71 -5.69 1.54
C TRP A 38 12.75 -7.08 0.90
N ILE A 39 11.70 -7.44 0.16
CA ILE A 39 11.59 -8.73 -0.53
C ILE A 39 12.74 -8.92 -1.54
N LEU A 40 13.11 -7.87 -2.29
CA LEU A 40 14.25 -7.92 -3.21
C LEU A 40 15.56 -8.22 -2.48
N MET A 41 15.76 -7.60 -1.32
CA MET A 41 16.97 -7.83 -0.50
C MET A 41 17.01 -9.26 0.05
N ASP A 42 15.89 -9.74 0.58
CA ASP A 42 15.82 -11.05 1.24
C ASP A 42 15.81 -12.22 0.25
N ALA A 43 15.19 -12.06 -0.92
CA ALA A 43 15.26 -13.04 -2.01
C ALA A 43 16.69 -13.17 -2.60
N GLY A 44 17.52 -12.16 -2.45
CA GLY A 44 18.91 -12.11 -2.86
C GLY A 44 19.15 -11.97 -4.36
N ALA A 45 18.10 -12.09 -5.19
CA ALA A 45 18.17 -11.87 -6.64
C ALA A 45 16.80 -11.57 -7.22
N PRO A 46 16.70 -10.67 -8.22
CA PRO A 46 15.44 -10.28 -8.84
C PRO A 46 14.63 -11.46 -9.40
N GLU A 47 15.29 -12.46 -9.98
CA GLU A 47 14.68 -13.67 -10.59
C GLU A 47 13.95 -14.54 -9.57
N ARG A 48 14.22 -14.36 -8.28
CA ARG A 48 13.64 -15.19 -7.20
C ARG A 48 12.38 -14.59 -6.59
N ILE A 49 12.10 -13.33 -6.87
CA ILE A 49 11.07 -12.56 -6.13
C ILE A 49 9.69 -13.19 -6.23
N SER A 50 9.23 -13.52 -7.45
CA SER A 50 7.90 -14.12 -7.64
C SER A 50 7.78 -15.46 -6.91
N GLY A 51 8.83 -16.29 -6.99
CA GLY A 51 8.89 -17.57 -6.27
C GLY A 51 8.98 -17.39 -4.75
N TYR A 52 9.75 -16.40 -4.29
CA TYR A 52 9.88 -16.04 -2.89
C TYR A 52 8.53 -15.61 -2.28
N ILE A 53 7.82 -14.68 -2.94
CA ILE A 53 6.50 -14.22 -2.50
C ILE A 53 5.53 -15.39 -2.42
N ASN A 54 5.41 -16.16 -3.52
CA ASN A 54 4.50 -17.31 -3.56
C ASN A 54 4.78 -18.28 -2.41
N LYS A 55 6.03 -18.70 -2.25
CA LYS A 55 6.41 -19.68 -1.22
C LYS A 55 6.11 -19.19 0.20
N ASN A 56 6.58 -17.99 0.53
CA ASN A 56 6.52 -17.51 1.92
C ASN A 56 5.10 -17.12 2.32
N VAL A 57 4.39 -16.37 1.47
CA VAL A 57 3.01 -15.96 1.79
C VAL A 57 2.06 -17.15 1.82
N ILE A 58 2.21 -18.14 0.90
CA ILE A 58 1.39 -19.37 0.96
C ILE A 58 1.69 -20.16 2.23
N SER A 59 2.95 -20.21 2.68
CA SER A 59 3.30 -20.86 3.95
C SER A 59 2.63 -20.18 5.14
N GLU A 60 2.66 -18.86 5.22
CA GLU A 60 1.98 -18.10 6.28
C GLU A 60 0.46 -18.29 6.24
N LEU A 61 -0.12 -18.30 5.04
CA LEU A 61 -1.55 -18.59 4.88
C LEU A 61 -1.92 -20.01 5.30
N ALA A 62 -1.07 -20.99 5.03
CA ALA A 62 -1.29 -22.38 5.47
C ALA A 62 -1.23 -22.51 7.00
N ASP A 63 -0.36 -21.74 7.66
CA ASP A 63 -0.30 -21.69 9.13
C ASP A 63 -1.53 -21.00 9.74
N LEU A 64 -2.09 -20.02 9.05
CA LEU A 64 -3.30 -19.33 9.47
C LEU A 64 -4.57 -20.16 9.22
N TYR A 65 -4.66 -20.80 8.07
CA TYR A 65 -5.82 -21.56 7.58
C TYR A 65 -5.56 -23.07 7.65
N LYS A 66 -5.29 -23.60 8.84
CA LYS A 66 -4.87 -25.00 9.08
C LYS A 66 -5.82 -26.07 8.57
N ASP A 67 -7.11 -25.73 8.44
CA ASP A 67 -8.14 -26.63 7.95
C ASP A 67 -8.26 -26.63 6.40
N ILE A 68 -7.45 -25.81 5.72
CA ILE A 68 -7.43 -25.68 4.26
C ILE A 68 -6.12 -26.24 3.72
N ASP A 69 -6.21 -27.22 2.82
CA ASP A 69 -5.02 -27.77 2.18
C ASP A 69 -4.52 -26.83 1.06
N LEU A 70 -3.41 -26.15 1.31
CA LEU A 70 -2.75 -25.25 0.37
C LEU A 70 -1.47 -25.85 -0.26
N ARG A 71 -1.13 -27.13 0.05
CA ARG A 71 0.13 -27.75 -0.37
C ARG A 71 0.34 -27.79 -1.89
N ASP A 72 -0.74 -27.90 -2.64
CA ASP A 72 -0.69 -27.96 -4.11
C ASP A 72 -0.73 -26.58 -4.78
N GLN A 73 -0.88 -25.51 -3.99
CA GLN A 73 -0.94 -24.17 -4.52
C GLN A 73 0.47 -23.66 -4.83
N LYS A 74 0.68 -23.29 -6.09
CA LYS A 74 1.97 -22.78 -6.59
C LYS A 74 2.01 -21.27 -6.71
N THR A 75 0.86 -20.62 -6.65
CA THR A 75 0.71 -19.19 -6.83
C THR A 75 -0.12 -18.59 -5.71
N LEU A 76 0.25 -17.40 -5.27
CA LEU A 76 -0.47 -16.67 -4.22
C LEU A 76 -1.95 -16.46 -4.60
N TYR A 77 -2.22 -16.01 -5.81
CA TYR A 77 -3.61 -15.81 -6.27
C TYR A 77 -4.43 -17.10 -6.30
N GLY A 78 -3.80 -18.26 -6.56
CA GLY A 78 -4.44 -19.57 -6.45
C GLY A 78 -4.81 -19.91 -5.01
N ALA A 79 -3.88 -19.69 -4.07
CA ALA A 79 -4.14 -19.90 -2.64
C ALA A 79 -5.27 -19.00 -2.12
N LEU A 80 -5.27 -17.71 -2.50
CA LEU A 80 -6.33 -16.78 -2.11
C LEU A 80 -7.71 -17.18 -2.65
N SER A 81 -7.77 -17.67 -3.89
CA SER A 81 -9.01 -18.17 -4.50
C SER A 81 -9.54 -19.41 -3.75
N VAL A 82 -8.67 -20.35 -3.37
CA VAL A 82 -9.06 -21.55 -2.59
C VAL A 82 -9.59 -21.14 -1.21
N ILE A 83 -8.86 -20.28 -0.48
CA ILE A 83 -9.31 -19.81 0.83
C ILE A 83 -10.66 -19.10 0.72
N ASN A 84 -10.81 -18.20 -0.22
CA ASN A 84 -12.08 -17.49 -0.42
C ASN A 84 -13.23 -18.46 -0.73
N SER A 85 -13.02 -19.45 -1.59
CA SER A 85 -14.05 -20.43 -1.94
C SER A 85 -14.57 -21.23 -0.74
N MET A 86 -13.71 -21.47 0.25
CA MET A 86 -14.02 -22.26 1.46
C MET A 86 -14.54 -21.42 2.63
N THR A 87 -14.12 -20.15 2.71
CA THR A 87 -14.40 -19.32 3.89
C THR A 87 -15.22 -18.08 3.60
N ASN A 88 -15.35 -17.71 2.33
CA ASN A 88 -15.87 -16.42 1.87
C ASN A 88 -15.06 -15.20 2.39
N ASN A 89 -13.87 -15.43 2.94
CA ASN A 89 -12.99 -14.34 3.38
C ASN A 89 -12.42 -13.58 2.20
N LYS A 90 -12.30 -12.26 2.38
CA LYS A 90 -11.62 -11.39 1.45
C LYS A 90 -10.38 -10.78 2.09
N PHE A 91 -9.45 -10.40 1.26
CA PHE A 91 -8.13 -9.90 1.65
C PHE A 91 -7.97 -8.42 1.32
N VAL A 92 -7.23 -7.71 2.17
CA VAL A 92 -6.64 -6.42 1.84
C VAL A 92 -5.19 -6.64 1.43
N ILE A 93 -4.81 -6.18 0.25
CA ILE A 93 -3.46 -6.34 -0.29
C ILE A 93 -2.79 -4.99 -0.37
N ILE A 94 -1.64 -4.84 0.28
CA ILE A 94 -0.82 -3.64 0.27
C ILE A 94 0.52 -4.02 -0.34
N ILE A 95 0.92 -3.33 -1.40
CA ILE A 95 2.24 -3.50 -2.02
C ILE A 95 2.96 -2.16 -1.99
N ASP A 96 4.00 -2.09 -1.17
CA ASP A 96 4.85 -0.92 -1.11
C ASP A 96 6.03 -1.06 -2.09
N GLU A 97 6.40 0.04 -2.75
CA GLU A 97 7.43 0.09 -3.79
C GLU A 97 7.17 -0.92 -4.93
N TRP A 98 5.90 -1.03 -5.39
CA TRP A 98 5.48 -2.01 -6.40
C TRP A 98 6.35 -2.02 -7.65
N ASP A 99 6.95 -0.89 -7.99
CA ASP A 99 7.74 -0.68 -9.21
C ASP A 99 9.25 -0.92 -9.04
N VAL A 100 9.68 -1.41 -7.87
CA VAL A 100 11.11 -1.60 -7.56
C VAL A 100 11.81 -2.44 -8.62
N LEU A 101 11.22 -3.56 -9.07
CA LEU A 101 11.80 -4.41 -10.11
C LEU A 101 11.85 -3.76 -11.49
N ILE A 102 10.94 -2.84 -11.76
CA ILE A 102 10.92 -2.10 -13.02
C ILE A 102 12.04 -1.06 -13.05
N ARG A 103 12.36 -0.48 -11.90
CA ARG A 103 13.43 0.52 -11.73
C ARG A 103 14.81 -0.10 -11.49
N TYR A 104 14.85 -1.37 -11.10
CA TYR A 104 16.09 -2.04 -10.73
C TYR A 104 16.92 -2.35 -11.97
N GLU A 105 18.08 -1.73 -12.11
CA GLU A 105 18.93 -1.83 -13.30
C GLU A 105 19.42 -3.27 -13.61
N ALA A 106 19.60 -4.09 -12.57
CA ALA A 106 20.00 -5.48 -12.72
C ALA A 106 18.85 -6.43 -13.16
N ALA A 107 17.61 -5.99 -13.09
CA ALA A 107 16.46 -6.75 -13.57
C ALA A 107 16.37 -6.65 -15.10
N ASN A 108 16.66 -7.73 -15.78
CA ASN A 108 16.49 -7.80 -17.24
C ASN A 108 15.00 -7.84 -17.62
N SER A 109 14.71 -7.71 -18.92
CA SER A 109 13.34 -7.66 -19.44
C SER A 109 12.52 -8.92 -19.12
N SER A 110 13.15 -10.10 -19.04
CA SER A 110 12.46 -11.35 -18.71
C SER A 110 11.98 -11.36 -17.25
N VAL A 111 12.82 -10.90 -16.32
CA VAL A 111 12.47 -10.77 -14.90
C VAL A 111 11.36 -9.75 -14.70
N GLN A 112 11.44 -8.61 -15.38
CA GLN A 112 10.39 -7.60 -15.34
C GLN A 112 9.06 -8.16 -15.88
N GLU A 113 9.10 -8.92 -16.98
CA GLU A 113 7.92 -9.54 -17.54
C GLU A 113 7.31 -10.61 -16.63
N GLU A 114 8.14 -11.44 -15.99
CA GLU A 114 7.68 -12.41 -14.98
C GLU A 114 6.97 -11.70 -13.82
N TYR A 115 7.54 -10.64 -13.30
CA TYR A 115 6.92 -9.85 -12.23
C TYR A 115 5.60 -9.20 -12.68
N ILE A 116 5.55 -8.64 -13.88
CA ILE A 116 4.31 -8.09 -14.45
C ILE A 116 3.26 -9.21 -14.60
N ASN A 117 3.65 -10.42 -14.97
CA ASN A 117 2.74 -11.57 -15.05
C ASN A 117 2.23 -11.99 -13.66
N PHE A 118 3.08 -11.92 -12.64
CA PHE A 118 2.64 -12.11 -11.25
C PHE A 118 1.57 -11.06 -10.86
N LEU A 119 1.81 -9.78 -11.09
CA LEU A 119 0.83 -8.72 -10.81
C LEU A 119 -0.47 -8.90 -11.63
N ARG A 120 -0.34 -9.34 -12.86
CA ARG A 120 -1.50 -9.65 -13.71
C ARG A 120 -2.33 -10.80 -13.15
N GLY A 121 -1.68 -11.87 -12.66
CA GLY A 121 -2.35 -12.96 -11.98
C GLY A 121 -3.07 -12.54 -10.70
N MET A 122 -2.45 -11.63 -9.94
CA MET A 122 -3.03 -11.10 -8.72
C MET A 122 -4.27 -10.23 -8.93
N PHE A 123 -4.28 -9.41 -10.00
CA PHE A 123 -5.24 -8.30 -10.06
C PHE A 123 -6.12 -8.29 -11.30
N LYS A 124 -5.80 -9.02 -12.37
CA LYS A 124 -6.54 -8.94 -13.63
C LYS A 124 -7.61 -10.02 -13.74
N GLY A 125 -8.76 -9.62 -14.28
CA GLY A 125 -9.89 -10.52 -14.54
C GLY A 125 -10.96 -10.46 -13.45
N SER A 126 -11.91 -11.38 -13.52
CA SER A 126 -13.03 -11.45 -12.58
C SER A 126 -12.71 -12.22 -11.29
N GLU A 127 -11.74 -13.14 -11.33
CA GLU A 127 -11.42 -13.95 -10.14
C GLU A 127 -10.90 -13.12 -8.96
N PRO A 128 -9.95 -12.16 -9.13
CA PRO A 128 -9.49 -11.34 -8.03
C PRO A 128 -10.60 -10.56 -7.30
N THR A 129 -11.66 -10.17 -8.00
CA THR A 129 -12.77 -9.43 -7.38
C THR A 129 -13.54 -10.24 -6.34
N LYS A 130 -13.40 -11.55 -6.35
CA LYS A 130 -14.06 -12.43 -5.37
C LYS A 130 -13.35 -12.41 -4.02
N TYR A 131 -12.01 -12.39 -4.03
CA TYR A 131 -11.19 -12.52 -2.83
C TYR A 131 -10.44 -11.25 -2.43
N ILE A 132 -10.39 -10.22 -3.26
CA ILE A 132 -9.79 -8.93 -2.90
C ILE A 132 -10.90 -7.96 -2.51
N GLU A 133 -10.80 -7.40 -1.29
CA GLU A 133 -11.64 -6.28 -0.86
C GLU A 133 -11.01 -4.94 -1.23
N LEU A 134 -9.71 -4.81 -1.01
CA LEU A 134 -8.93 -3.62 -1.34
C LEU A 134 -7.52 -4.03 -1.77
N ALA A 135 -7.03 -3.41 -2.83
CA ALA A 135 -5.61 -3.43 -3.17
C ALA A 135 -5.07 -2.01 -3.21
N PHE A 136 -3.97 -1.77 -2.51
CA PHE A 136 -3.30 -0.47 -2.44
C PHE A 136 -1.83 -0.63 -2.79
N LEU A 137 -1.40 0.03 -3.86
CA LEU A 137 -0.03 -0.03 -4.37
C LEU A 137 0.61 1.35 -4.27
N THR A 138 1.80 1.43 -3.68
CA THR A 138 2.63 2.63 -3.67
C THR A 138 3.86 2.44 -4.52
N GLY A 139 4.37 3.51 -5.11
CA GLY A 139 5.58 3.48 -5.93
C GLY A 139 5.89 4.84 -6.54
N ILE A 140 6.99 4.92 -7.27
CA ILE A 140 7.46 6.16 -7.92
C ILE A 140 6.96 6.26 -9.35
N LEU A 141 6.90 5.12 -10.07
CA LEU A 141 6.53 5.12 -11.48
C LEU A 141 5.01 5.04 -11.66
N PRO A 142 4.44 5.89 -12.52
CA PRO A 142 3.04 5.78 -12.86
C PRO A 142 2.77 4.52 -13.68
N ILE A 143 1.70 3.79 -13.34
CA ILE A 143 1.29 2.55 -14.00
C ILE A 143 1.06 2.74 -15.50
N LYS A 144 0.47 3.88 -15.89
CA LYS A 144 0.09 4.18 -17.28
C LYS A 144 1.27 4.38 -18.24
N LYS A 145 2.45 4.67 -17.73
CA LYS A 145 3.66 4.89 -18.57
C LYS A 145 4.43 3.63 -18.91
N LEU A 146 4.07 2.51 -18.33
CA LEU A 146 4.78 1.25 -18.49
C LEU A 146 3.99 0.27 -19.38
N LYS A 147 4.67 -0.70 -19.97
CA LYS A 147 4.04 -1.85 -20.63
C LYS A 147 3.08 -2.65 -19.72
N THR A 148 3.03 -2.26 -18.45
CA THR A 148 2.12 -2.75 -17.39
C THR A 148 0.68 -2.27 -17.53
N GLN A 149 0.38 -1.30 -18.39
CA GLN A 149 -0.96 -0.70 -18.51
C GLN A 149 -2.07 -1.77 -18.69
N SER A 150 -1.78 -2.85 -19.43
CA SER A 150 -2.76 -3.93 -19.59
C SER A 150 -2.89 -4.85 -18.38
N ALA A 151 -1.93 -4.84 -17.46
CA ALA A 151 -1.93 -5.70 -16.26
C ALA A 151 -2.68 -5.06 -15.08
N LEU A 152 -2.62 -3.73 -14.97
CA LEU A 152 -3.10 -2.95 -13.82
C LEU A 152 -4.10 -1.86 -14.23
N ASN A 153 -4.82 -2.04 -15.33
CA ASN A 153 -5.78 -1.05 -15.84
C ASN A 153 -7.07 -0.90 -15.01
N ASN A 154 -7.25 -1.74 -14.02
CA ASN A 154 -8.36 -1.72 -13.08
C ASN A 154 -8.07 -0.93 -11.79
N PHE A 155 -6.90 -0.30 -11.70
CA PHE A 155 -6.56 0.59 -10.58
C PHE A 155 -6.89 2.05 -10.91
N ASP A 156 -7.41 2.75 -9.91
CA ASP A 156 -7.41 4.21 -9.89
C ASP A 156 -6.00 4.68 -9.53
N GLU A 157 -5.42 5.55 -10.35
CA GLU A 157 -4.08 6.05 -10.15
C GLU A 157 -4.11 7.49 -9.63
N TYR A 158 -3.41 7.70 -8.51
CA TYR A 158 -3.24 9.00 -7.87
C TYR A 158 -1.77 9.40 -7.91
N THR A 159 -1.49 10.65 -8.20
CA THR A 159 -0.13 11.20 -8.28
C THR A 159 -0.05 12.54 -7.56
N MET A 160 1.17 13.05 -7.33
CA MET A 160 1.36 14.41 -6.80
C MET A 160 0.82 15.51 -7.73
N LEU A 161 0.60 15.22 -9.01
CA LEU A 161 -0.04 16.16 -9.93
C LEU A 161 -1.57 15.99 -9.98
N TYR A 162 -2.06 14.83 -9.54
CA TYR A 162 -3.48 14.50 -9.50
C TYR A 162 -3.76 13.58 -8.32
N ALA A 163 -3.89 14.17 -7.16
CA ALA A 163 -4.17 13.43 -5.91
C ALA A 163 -5.67 13.17 -5.69
N GLY A 164 -6.56 13.88 -6.42
CA GLY A 164 -8.01 13.69 -6.35
C GLY A 164 -8.52 13.66 -4.91
N ARG A 165 -9.34 12.66 -4.59
CA ARG A 165 -9.90 12.48 -3.25
C ARG A 165 -8.87 12.18 -2.14
N LEU A 166 -7.63 11.86 -2.50
CA LEU A 166 -6.55 11.61 -1.53
C LEU A 166 -5.80 12.88 -1.13
N SER A 167 -6.08 14.02 -1.77
CA SER A 167 -5.37 15.28 -1.49
C SER A 167 -5.27 15.64 0.00
N PRO A 168 -6.32 15.55 0.83
CA PRO A 168 -6.24 15.90 2.25
C PRO A 168 -5.49 14.88 3.10
N TYR A 169 -5.09 13.74 2.54
CA TYR A 169 -4.44 12.64 3.27
C TYR A 169 -2.97 12.44 2.87
N ILE A 170 -2.43 13.28 1.99
CA ILE A 170 -1.05 13.20 1.53
C ILE A 170 -0.26 14.36 2.13
N GLY A 171 0.71 14.04 3.00
CA GLY A 171 1.45 15.05 3.74
C GLY A 171 0.68 15.58 4.94
N PHE A 172 1.02 16.77 5.40
CA PHE A 172 0.26 17.54 6.37
C PHE A 172 -0.47 18.68 5.69
N THR A 173 -1.74 18.85 5.95
CA THR A 173 -2.50 20.03 5.53
C THR A 173 -2.03 21.27 6.29
N GLU A 174 -2.29 22.47 5.75
CA GLU A 174 -1.95 23.72 6.41
C GLU A 174 -2.55 23.82 7.82
N ASP A 175 -3.81 23.43 7.99
CA ASP A 175 -4.49 23.44 9.27
C ASP A 175 -3.80 22.51 10.29
N GLU A 176 -3.41 21.30 9.86
CA GLU A 176 -2.66 20.37 10.72
C GLU A 176 -1.29 20.93 11.11
N VAL A 177 -0.60 21.60 10.18
CA VAL A 177 0.70 22.23 10.49
C VAL A 177 0.55 23.38 11.47
N ARG A 178 -0.49 24.20 11.35
CA ARG A 178 -0.81 25.28 12.30
C ARG A 178 -1.07 24.71 13.68
N ASP A 179 -1.90 23.68 13.79
CA ASP A 179 -2.19 23.00 15.06
C ASP A 179 -0.92 22.40 15.70
N ILE A 180 -0.04 21.81 14.88
CA ILE A 180 1.24 21.25 15.36
C ILE A 180 2.15 22.41 15.85
N CYS A 181 2.24 23.51 15.10
CA CYS A 181 3.01 24.68 15.52
C CYS A 181 2.55 25.20 16.87
N ASP A 182 1.25 25.35 17.08
CA ASP A 182 0.68 25.81 18.34
C ASP A 182 1.03 24.89 19.50
N ARG A 183 0.91 23.57 19.30
CA ARG A 183 1.27 22.55 20.33
C ARG A 183 2.73 22.56 20.71
N TYR A 184 3.63 22.81 19.77
CA TYR A 184 5.08 22.80 19.98
C TYR A 184 5.66 24.19 20.24
N GLY A 185 4.84 25.24 20.28
CA GLY A 185 5.28 26.63 20.47
C GLY A 185 6.17 27.12 19.34
N ARG A 186 5.86 26.72 18.09
CA ARG A 186 6.59 27.10 16.88
C ARG A 186 5.82 28.14 16.07
N ASP A 187 6.54 28.93 15.30
CA ASP A 187 5.96 29.96 14.44
C ASP A 187 5.64 29.37 13.06
N PHE A 188 4.35 29.29 12.72
CA PHE A 188 3.90 28.82 11.42
C PHE A 188 4.47 29.66 10.26
N THR A 189 4.67 30.97 10.45
CA THR A 189 5.21 31.83 9.38
C THR A 189 6.61 31.40 8.93
N GLN A 190 7.38 30.78 9.83
CA GLN A 190 8.67 30.22 9.47
C GLN A 190 8.51 28.95 8.64
N VAL A 191 7.54 28.08 8.94
CA VAL A 191 7.24 26.89 8.12
C VAL A 191 6.87 27.30 6.72
N GLU A 192 5.93 28.24 6.58
CA GLU A 192 5.49 28.78 5.30
C GLU A 192 6.66 29.36 4.49
N ARG A 193 7.50 30.18 5.14
CA ARG A 193 8.65 30.82 4.50
C ARG A 193 9.70 29.86 3.98
N TRP A 194 9.98 28.78 4.73
CA TRP A 194 11.08 27.86 4.41
C TRP A 194 10.64 26.65 3.58
N TYR A 195 9.39 26.24 3.68
CA TYR A 195 8.91 25.00 3.08
C TYR A 195 7.74 25.18 2.11
N ASP A 196 7.17 26.34 1.98
CA ASP A 196 6.14 26.84 1.03
C ASP A 196 5.02 25.84 0.62
N GLY A 197 5.11 24.58 0.97
CA GLY A 197 4.13 23.56 0.68
C GLY A 197 3.86 23.29 -0.80
N TYR A 198 2.81 22.53 -1.07
CA TYR A 198 2.35 22.18 -2.41
C TYR A 198 0.83 22.28 -2.49
N MET A 199 0.29 22.77 -3.62
CA MET A 199 -1.14 22.71 -3.86
C MET A 199 -1.52 21.35 -4.44
N LEU A 200 -2.31 20.56 -3.70
CA LEU A 200 -2.92 19.33 -4.17
C LEU A 200 -4.44 19.50 -4.27
N GLY A 201 -4.93 19.83 -5.46
CA GLY A 201 -6.31 20.28 -5.63
C GLY A 201 -6.56 21.55 -4.82
N ASP A 202 -7.53 21.51 -3.92
CA ASP A 202 -7.91 22.65 -3.06
C ASP A 202 -7.12 22.69 -1.74
N TYR A 203 -6.19 21.77 -1.50
CA TYR A 203 -5.44 21.65 -0.24
C TYR A 203 -4.01 22.14 -0.40
N HIS A 204 -3.59 23.02 0.52
CA HIS A 204 -2.20 23.34 0.72
C HIS A 204 -1.59 22.33 1.67
N VAL A 205 -0.58 21.57 1.20
CA VAL A 205 0.03 20.46 1.95
C VAL A 205 1.52 20.65 2.08
N TYR A 206 2.05 20.20 3.19
CA TYR A 206 3.47 20.31 3.55
C TYR A 206 4.13 18.94 3.64
N ASN A 207 5.41 18.89 3.27
CA ASN A 207 6.19 17.65 3.37
C ASN A 207 6.36 17.25 4.84
N PRO A 208 5.95 16.01 5.24
CA PRO A 208 6.02 15.58 6.64
C PRO A 208 7.41 15.67 7.25
N ARG A 209 8.45 15.29 6.48
CA ARG A 209 9.83 15.33 6.97
C ARG A 209 10.27 16.77 7.28
N ALA A 210 9.90 17.72 6.43
CA ALA A 210 10.23 19.12 6.64
C ALA A 210 9.55 19.66 7.90
N VAL A 211 8.26 19.38 8.07
CA VAL A 211 7.48 19.80 9.26
C VAL A 211 8.08 19.19 10.53
N VAL A 212 8.30 17.88 10.55
CA VAL A 212 8.88 17.19 11.71
C VAL A 212 10.25 17.75 12.07
N ASN A 213 11.12 17.97 11.09
CA ASN A 213 12.44 18.54 11.34
C ASN A 213 12.35 19.93 11.95
N TYR A 214 11.44 20.78 11.45
CA TYR A 214 11.24 22.11 12.03
C TYR A 214 10.71 22.04 13.47
N MET A 215 9.78 21.14 13.77
CA MET A 215 9.28 20.97 15.15
C MET A 215 10.39 20.54 16.11
N LEU A 216 11.31 19.70 15.67
CA LEU A 216 12.42 19.20 16.51
C LEU A 216 13.56 20.22 16.68
N HIS A 217 13.88 20.98 15.65
CA HIS A 217 15.11 21.76 15.63
C HIS A 217 14.89 23.28 15.52
N GLY A 218 13.78 23.76 15.07
CA GLY A 218 13.42 25.17 14.90
C GLY A 218 13.89 25.74 13.61
#